data_357ee6598898acf05734afd465a6be5b
#
_entry.id   357ee6598898acf05734afd465a6be5b
#
_cell.length_a   1.000
_cell.length_b   1.000
_cell.length_c   1.000
_cell.angle_alpha   90.00
_cell.angle_beta   90.00
_cell.angle_gamma   90.00
#
_symmetry.space_group_name_H-M   'P 1'
#
loop_
_entity.id
_entity.type
_entity.pdbx_description
1 polymer ?
#
loop_
_entity_poly.entity_id
_entity_poly.type
_entity_poly.pdbx_seq_one_letter_code
_entity_poly.pdbx_strand_id
1 'polypeptide(L)'
;MNDFELKLTVTHGDIDDLNHAGNYHFVRWMQEAAIAHSSALGWSPEKYIEAGAGWVVRSHNIVYLKPAYEGDTIVIKTWVSDMKAVTSLRKYEIYNGDGEILAKAETNWAFVNYATEKPTRIPAAIINNFVIDR
;
A
#
# COMPACT_ATOMS: atom_id res chain seq x y z
N MET A 1 2.63 2.09 -17.88
CA MET A 1 2.67 1.53 -16.52
C MET A 1 1.60 2.17 -15.69
N ASN A 2 0.97 1.39 -14.85
CA ASN A 2 -0.17 1.83 -14.06
C ASN A 2 0.19 1.99 -12.59
N ASP A 3 1.42 2.43 -12.36
CA ASP A 3 1.91 2.66 -11.01
C ASP A 3 1.34 3.94 -10.45
N PHE A 4 0.96 3.91 -9.21
CA PHE A 4 0.65 5.10 -8.44
C PHE A 4 1.86 5.46 -7.61
N GLU A 5 2.18 6.75 -7.52
CA GLU A 5 3.31 7.22 -6.73
C GLU A 5 2.84 8.10 -5.58
N LEU A 6 3.39 7.86 -4.40
CA LEU A 6 3.24 8.72 -3.24
C LEU A 6 4.63 9.19 -2.81
N LYS A 7 4.79 10.49 -2.58
CA LYS A 7 6.04 11.07 -2.07
C LYS A 7 5.85 11.54 -0.65
N LEU A 8 6.85 11.29 0.18
CA LEU A 8 6.86 11.78 1.56
C LEU A 8 8.30 12.03 1.99
N THR A 9 8.46 12.62 3.18
CA THR A 9 9.77 12.90 3.76
C THR A 9 9.89 12.17 5.09
N VAL A 10 11.05 11.54 5.32
CA VAL A 10 11.34 10.89 6.61
C VAL A 10 11.53 11.97 7.67
N THR A 11 10.72 11.92 8.72
CA THR A 11 10.77 12.89 9.81
C THR A 11 11.57 12.34 10.98
N HIS A 12 11.93 13.23 11.93
CA HIS A 12 12.64 12.83 13.13
C HIS A 12 11.90 11.75 13.93
N GLY A 13 10.58 11.79 13.96
CA GLY A 13 9.77 10.78 14.64
C GLY A 13 9.80 9.38 13.99
N ASP A 14 10.32 9.28 12.78
CA ASP A 14 10.36 8.02 12.04
C ASP A 14 11.65 7.23 12.28
N ILE A 15 12.67 7.82 12.91
CA ILE A 15 13.97 7.17 13.03
C ILE A 15 14.13 6.43 14.36
N ASP A 16 14.97 5.40 14.34
CA ASP A 16 15.31 4.59 15.50
C ASP A 16 16.68 5.01 16.08
N ASP A 17 17.20 4.23 17.04
CA ASP A 17 18.47 4.51 17.71
C ASP A 17 19.68 4.47 16.78
N LEU A 18 19.55 3.84 15.60
CA LEU A 18 20.60 3.78 14.60
C LEU A 18 20.48 4.91 13.57
N ASN A 19 19.60 5.86 13.80
CA ASN A 19 19.28 6.96 12.89
C ASN A 19 18.67 6.50 11.57
N HIS A 20 18.05 5.31 11.56
CA HIS A 20 17.33 4.78 10.42
C HIS A 20 15.83 4.82 10.66
N ALA A 21 15.05 4.94 9.59
CA ALA A 21 13.61 4.77 9.70
C ALA A 21 13.31 3.33 10.16
N GLY A 22 12.50 3.20 11.21
CA GLY A 22 12.13 1.90 11.74
C GLY A 22 11.32 1.09 10.73
N ASN A 23 11.46 -0.25 10.81
CA ASN A 23 10.83 -1.15 9.83
C ASN A 23 9.31 -0.96 9.72
N TYR A 24 8.64 -0.70 10.85
CA TYR A 24 7.18 -0.54 10.82
C TYR A 24 6.75 0.73 10.06
N HIS A 25 7.60 1.72 9.91
CA HIS A 25 7.30 2.91 9.10
C HIS A 25 7.21 2.56 7.62
N PHE A 26 8.00 1.59 7.15
CA PHE A 26 7.87 1.08 5.78
C PHE A 26 6.47 0.51 5.55
N VAL A 27 5.94 -0.25 6.51
CA VAL A 27 4.58 -0.78 6.43
C VAL A 27 3.56 0.36 6.42
N ARG A 28 3.75 1.37 7.27
CA ARG A 28 2.88 2.55 7.30
C ARG A 28 2.87 3.26 5.95
N TRP A 29 4.06 3.45 5.36
CA TRP A 29 4.18 4.10 4.05
C TRP A 29 3.49 3.29 2.95
N MET A 30 3.60 1.97 2.99
CA MET A 30 2.90 1.08 2.07
C MET A 30 1.38 1.25 2.17
N GLN A 31 0.86 1.30 3.38
CA GLN A 31 -0.57 1.48 3.61
C GLN A 31 -1.04 2.87 3.18
N GLU A 32 -0.27 3.90 3.46
CA GLU A 32 -0.58 5.27 3.00
C GLU A 32 -0.66 5.34 1.48
N ALA A 33 0.28 4.69 0.79
CA ALA A 33 0.28 4.64 -0.68
C ALA A 33 -0.92 3.88 -1.22
N ALA A 34 -1.29 2.77 -0.59
CA ALA A 34 -2.46 1.99 -1.00
C ALA A 34 -3.75 2.80 -0.82
N ILE A 35 -3.90 3.49 0.31
CA ILE A 35 -5.07 4.32 0.57
C ILE A 35 -5.14 5.49 -0.42
N ALA A 36 -4.01 6.15 -0.67
CA ALA A 36 -3.95 7.26 -1.61
C ALA A 36 -4.33 6.82 -3.03
N HIS A 37 -3.84 5.66 -3.46
CA HIS A 37 -4.16 5.10 -4.78
C HIS A 37 -5.65 4.78 -4.89
N SER A 38 -6.19 4.07 -3.90
CA SER A 38 -7.61 3.72 -3.87
C SER A 38 -8.48 4.97 -3.86
N SER A 39 -8.12 5.98 -3.06
CA SER A 39 -8.85 7.25 -2.98
C SER A 39 -8.83 7.99 -4.32
N ALA A 40 -7.70 7.99 -5.02
CA ALA A 40 -7.57 8.61 -6.34
C ALA A 40 -8.48 7.95 -7.38
N LEU A 41 -8.80 6.68 -7.19
CA LEU A 41 -9.72 5.93 -8.05
C LEU A 41 -11.18 6.02 -7.60
N GLY A 42 -11.47 6.87 -6.61
CA GLY A 42 -12.83 7.09 -6.12
C GLY A 42 -13.24 6.22 -4.95
N TRP A 43 -12.32 5.45 -4.39
CA TRP A 43 -12.59 4.55 -3.28
C TRP A 43 -11.81 4.98 -2.03
N SER A 44 -12.33 6.01 -1.36
CA SER A 44 -11.81 6.48 -0.07
C SER A 44 -12.19 5.52 1.05
N PRO A 45 -11.52 5.62 2.22
CA PRO A 45 -11.94 4.85 3.39
C PRO A 45 -13.41 5.06 3.75
N GLU A 46 -13.91 6.29 3.63
CA GLU A 46 -15.30 6.62 3.92
C GLU A 46 -16.25 5.91 2.95
N LYS A 47 -15.86 5.79 1.69
CA LYS A 47 -16.69 5.11 0.68
C LYS A 47 -16.80 3.62 0.99
N TYR A 48 -15.72 2.98 1.44
CA TYR A 48 -15.76 1.58 1.85
C TYR A 48 -16.71 1.42 3.06
N ILE A 49 -16.63 2.32 4.03
CA ILE A 49 -17.51 2.29 5.19
C ILE A 49 -18.97 2.40 4.76
N GLU A 50 -19.29 3.32 3.85
CA GLU A 50 -20.65 3.47 3.31
C GLU A 50 -21.11 2.20 2.58
N ALA A 51 -20.23 1.56 1.86
CA ALA A 51 -20.54 0.33 1.15
C ALA A 51 -20.67 -0.88 2.09
N GLY A 52 -20.19 -0.75 3.34
CA GLY A 52 -20.25 -1.82 4.33
C GLY A 52 -19.25 -2.93 4.12
N ALA A 53 -18.23 -2.71 3.29
CA ALA A 53 -17.22 -3.71 2.98
C ALA A 53 -15.91 -3.02 2.57
N GLY A 54 -14.80 -3.68 2.77
CA GLY A 54 -13.50 -3.13 2.41
C GLY A 54 -12.38 -4.12 2.62
N TRP A 55 -11.16 -3.61 2.56
CA TRP A 55 -9.96 -4.42 2.55
C TRP A 55 -9.39 -4.62 3.95
N VAL A 56 -8.94 -5.84 4.22
CA VAL A 56 -8.12 -6.15 5.40
C VAL A 56 -6.83 -6.81 4.92
N VAL A 57 -5.73 -6.52 5.61
CA VAL A 57 -4.44 -7.13 5.29
C VAL A 57 -4.43 -8.57 5.77
N ARG A 58 -4.00 -9.49 4.90
CA ARG A 58 -3.77 -10.88 5.27
C ARG A 58 -2.30 -11.15 5.52
N SER A 59 -1.43 -10.55 4.70
CA SER A 59 0.00 -10.73 4.85
C SER A 59 0.77 -9.62 4.16
N HIS A 60 1.95 -9.33 4.66
CA HIS A 60 2.95 -8.51 4.00
C HIS A 60 4.20 -9.36 3.78
N ASN A 61 4.87 -9.13 2.66
CA ASN A 61 6.22 -9.64 2.42
C ASN A 61 7.07 -8.44 2.04
N ILE A 62 8.11 -8.15 2.82
CA ILE A 62 8.97 -6.98 2.62
C ILE A 62 10.42 -7.43 2.61
N VAL A 63 11.13 -7.01 1.58
CA VAL A 63 12.58 -7.21 1.50
C VAL A 63 13.22 -5.84 1.63
N TYR A 64 14.00 -5.63 2.70
CA TYR A 64 14.71 -4.39 2.99
C TYR A 64 16.09 -4.45 2.33
N LEU A 65 16.38 -3.48 1.48
CA LEU A 65 17.63 -3.45 0.71
C LEU A 65 18.58 -2.38 1.21
N LYS A 66 18.06 -1.22 1.62
CA LYS A 66 18.83 -0.09 2.13
C LYS A 66 18.02 0.66 3.18
N PRO A 67 18.67 1.29 4.17
CA PRO A 67 17.96 2.08 5.16
C PRO A 67 17.51 3.43 4.60
N ALA A 68 16.51 4.00 5.23
CA ALA A 68 16.09 5.38 5.01
C ALA A 68 16.54 6.23 6.20
N TYR A 69 16.89 7.49 5.94
CA TYR A 69 17.41 8.42 6.94
C TYR A 69 16.50 9.62 7.08
N GLU A 70 16.59 10.29 8.23
CA GLU A 70 15.88 11.55 8.46
C GLU A 70 16.18 12.54 7.34
N GLY A 71 15.14 13.19 6.83
CA GLY A 71 15.26 14.16 5.76
C GLY A 71 15.22 13.57 4.35
N ASP A 72 15.33 12.25 4.22
CA ASP A 72 15.23 11.61 2.91
C ASP A 72 13.85 11.83 2.32
N THR A 73 13.82 12.09 1.01
CA THR A 73 12.58 12.01 0.24
C THR A 73 12.35 10.55 -0.13
N ILE A 74 11.16 10.07 0.16
CA ILE A 74 10.76 8.69 -0.13
C ILE A 74 9.71 8.70 -1.24
N VAL A 75 9.90 7.87 -2.25
CA VAL A 75 8.93 7.67 -3.33
C VAL A 75 8.44 6.23 -3.25
N ILE A 76 7.17 6.05 -3.02
CA ILE A 76 6.54 4.73 -2.98
C ILE A 76 5.78 4.56 -4.30
N LYS A 77 6.20 3.59 -5.10
CA LYS A 77 5.46 3.15 -6.29
C LYS A 77 4.66 1.94 -5.91
N THR A 78 3.37 1.95 -6.25
CA THR A 78 2.48 0.83 -5.94
C THR A 78 1.54 0.55 -7.09
N TRP A 79 1.18 -0.71 -7.25
CA TRP A 79 0.24 -1.17 -8.27
C TRP A 79 -0.43 -2.45 -7.80
N VAL A 80 -1.59 -2.74 -8.37
CA VAL A 80 -2.29 -4.00 -8.12
C VAL A 80 -1.83 -4.99 -9.18
N SER A 81 -1.25 -6.11 -8.76
CA SER A 81 -0.74 -7.11 -9.69
C SER A 81 -1.72 -8.25 -9.94
N ASP A 82 -2.67 -8.47 -9.05
CA ASP A 82 -3.65 -9.51 -9.20
C ASP A 82 -4.90 -9.18 -8.39
N MET A 83 -6.07 -9.59 -8.91
CA MET A 83 -7.33 -9.44 -8.21
C MET A 83 -8.20 -10.64 -8.52
N LYS A 84 -8.52 -11.40 -7.48
CA LYS A 84 -9.35 -12.62 -7.56
C LYS A 84 -10.75 -12.30 -7.04
N ALA A 85 -11.53 -13.33 -6.75
CA ALA A 85 -12.92 -13.12 -6.31
C ALA A 85 -13.03 -12.33 -5.01
N VAL A 86 -12.15 -12.62 -4.03
CA VAL A 86 -12.19 -11.99 -2.70
C VAL A 86 -10.83 -11.50 -2.23
N THR A 87 -9.76 -11.67 -3.01
CA THR A 87 -8.40 -11.28 -2.64
C THR A 87 -7.74 -10.43 -3.71
N SER A 88 -6.76 -9.64 -3.31
CA SER A 88 -5.97 -8.81 -4.21
C SER A 88 -4.51 -8.81 -3.75
N LEU A 89 -3.60 -8.86 -4.70
CA LEU A 89 -2.17 -8.73 -4.44
C LEU A 89 -1.71 -7.36 -4.93
N ARG A 90 -1.17 -6.57 -4.02
CA ARG A 90 -0.60 -5.25 -4.32
C ARG A 90 0.90 -5.32 -4.13
N LYS A 91 1.64 -4.71 -5.05
CA LYS A 91 3.09 -4.63 -4.98
C LYS A 91 3.56 -3.20 -4.78
N TYR A 92 4.76 -3.07 -4.23
CA TYR A 92 5.36 -1.77 -3.91
C TYR A 92 6.85 -1.80 -4.21
N GLU A 93 7.36 -0.67 -4.64
CA GLU A 93 8.79 -0.39 -4.68
C GLU A 93 9.01 0.94 -3.99
N ILE A 94 9.92 0.97 -3.03
CA ILE A 94 10.17 2.16 -2.22
C ILE A 94 11.58 2.66 -2.55
N TYR A 95 11.67 3.92 -2.96
CA TYR A 95 12.92 4.55 -3.40
C TYR A 95 13.23 5.76 -2.53
N ASN A 96 14.53 6.10 -2.44
CA ASN A 96 14.94 7.40 -1.89
C ASN A 96 15.00 8.46 -3.00
N GLY A 97 15.34 9.69 -2.63
CA GLY A 97 15.41 10.81 -3.59
C GLY A 97 16.50 10.68 -4.64
N ASP A 98 17.49 9.83 -4.40
CA ASP A 98 18.57 9.56 -5.35
C ASP A 98 18.23 8.44 -6.34
N GLY A 99 17.01 7.90 -6.26
CA GLY A 99 16.59 6.82 -7.14
C GLY A 99 17.06 5.44 -6.72
N GLU A 100 17.64 5.30 -5.53
CA GLU A 100 18.05 3.99 -5.01
C GLU A 100 16.84 3.28 -4.43
N ILE A 101 16.74 1.97 -4.70
CA ILE A 101 15.66 1.18 -4.15
C ILE A 101 15.97 0.78 -2.69
N LEU A 102 15.06 1.12 -1.80
CA LEU A 102 15.21 0.86 -0.37
C LEU A 102 14.52 -0.44 0.04
N ALA A 103 13.41 -0.77 -0.60
CA ALA A 103 12.64 -1.97 -0.28
C ALA A 103 11.76 -2.37 -1.44
N LYS A 104 11.49 -3.67 -1.53
CA LYS A 104 10.46 -4.25 -2.39
C LYS A 104 9.47 -4.98 -1.50
N ALA A 105 8.20 -4.85 -1.81
CA ALA A 105 7.17 -5.40 -0.93
C ALA A 105 5.94 -5.84 -1.69
N GLU A 106 5.14 -6.67 -1.02
CA GLU A 106 3.81 -7.00 -1.49
C GLU A 106 2.88 -7.22 -0.31
N THR A 107 1.60 -6.94 -0.52
CA THR A 107 0.54 -7.14 0.46
C THR A 107 -0.54 -7.98 -0.17
N ASN A 108 -0.94 -9.03 0.52
CA ASN A 108 -2.12 -9.81 0.17
C ASN A 108 -3.29 -9.26 0.99
N TRP A 109 -4.31 -8.74 0.29
CA TRP A 109 -5.50 -8.16 0.88
C TRP A 109 -6.68 -9.10 0.70
N ALA A 110 -7.61 -9.12 1.67
CA ALA A 110 -8.92 -9.76 1.51
C ALA A 110 -10.01 -8.71 1.58
N PHE A 111 -11.02 -8.86 0.75
CA PHE A 111 -12.20 -8.00 0.77
C PHE A 111 -13.23 -8.65 1.69
N VAL A 112 -13.69 -7.91 2.70
CA VAL A 112 -14.57 -8.46 3.73
C VAL A 112 -15.80 -7.58 3.94
N ASN A 113 -16.89 -8.22 4.34
CA ASN A 113 -18.08 -7.54 4.81
C ASN A 113 -17.81 -7.07 6.25
N TYR A 114 -17.99 -5.77 6.52
CA TYR A 114 -17.65 -5.22 7.83
C TYR A 114 -18.58 -5.73 8.95
N ALA A 115 -19.83 -6.06 8.63
CA ALA A 115 -20.77 -6.54 9.64
C ALA A 115 -20.49 -7.99 10.04
N THR A 116 -20.14 -8.84 9.09
CA THR A 116 -19.90 -10.27 9.33
C THR A 116 -18.44 -10.62 9.53
N GLU A 117 -17.53 -9.70 9.12
CA GLU A 117 -16.08 -9.91 9.12
C GLU A 117 -15.63 -11.07 8.24
N LYS A 118 -16.48 -11.50 7.31
CA LYS A 118 -16.19 -12.62 6.41
C LYS A 118 -15.84 -12.10 5.02
N PRO A 119 -15.00 -12.86 4.27
CA PRO A 119 -14.71 -12.51 2.89
C PRO A 119 -15.99 -12.40 2.07
N THR A 120 -16.03 -11.38 1.22
CA THR A 120 -17.13 -11.17 0.29
C THR A 120 -16.56 -10.81 -1.08
N ARG A 121 -17.35 -11.01 -2.12
CA ARG A 121 -16.88 -10.78 -3.49
C ARG A 121 -16.54 -9.32 -3.71
N ILE A 122 -15.40 -9.09 -4.34
CA ILE A 122 -14.97 -7.74 -4.73
C ILE A 122 -15.97 -7.22 -5.78
N PRO A 123 -16.56 -6.03 -5.56
CA PRO A 123 -17.49 -5.45 -6.52
C PRO A 123 -16.85 -5.21 -7.90
N ALA A 124 -17.63 -5.40 -8.96
CA ALA A 124 -17.16 -5.14 -10.31
C ALA A 124 -16.68 -3.71 -10.50
N ALA A 125 -17.28 -2.73 -9.81
CA ALA A 125 -16.84 -1.34 -9.86
C ALA A 125 -15.40 -1.16 -9.39
N ILE A 126 -14.96 -1.91 -8.38
CA ILE A 126 -13.58 -1.88 -7.92
C ILE A 126 -12.67 -2.54 -8.94
N ILE A 127 -13.02 -3.73 -9.40
CA ILE A 127 -12.24 -4.49 -10.38
C ILE A 127 -12.02 -3.66 -11.65
N ASN A 128 -13.06 -2.95 -12.10
CA ASN A 128 -12.99 -2.15 -13.32
C ASN A 128 -12.19 -0.86 -13.14
N ASN A 129 -12.15 -0.31 -11.92
CA ASN A 129 -11.42 0.94 -11.65
C ASN A 129 -9.93 0.72 -11.44
N PHE A 130 -9.55 -0.45 -10.92
CA PHE A 130 -8.15 -0.76 -10.70
C PHE A 130 -7.59 -1.47 -11.92
N VAL A 131 -6.64 -0.85 -12.58
CA VAL A 131 -5.93 -1.48 -13.70
C VAL A 131 -4.94 -2.47 -13.11
N ILE A 132 -5.06 -3.71 -13.55
CA ILE A 132 -4.20 -4.80 -13.08
C ILE A 132 -2.92 -4.79 -13.90
N ASP A 133 -1.78 -4.62 -13.23
CA ASP A 133 -0.46 -4.62 -13.86
C ASP A 133 0.25 -5.93 -13.55
N ARG A 134 0.62 -6.64 -14.60
CA ARG A 134 1.19 -7.98 -14.47
C ARG A 134 2.68 -8.04 -14.69
#